data_04c3c8708fb875c210385fff2f01afcb
#
_entry.id   04c3c8708fb875c210385fff2f01afcb
#
_cell.length_a   1.000
_cell.length_b   1.000
_cell.length_c   1.000
_cell.angle_alpha   90.00
_cell.angle_beta   90.00
_cell.angle_gamma   90.00
#
_symmetry.space_group_name_H-M   'P 1'
#
loop_
_entity.id
_entity.type
_entity.pdbx_description
1 polymer ?
#
loop_
_entity_poly.entity_id
_entity_poly.type
_entity_poly.pdbx_seq_one_letter_code
_entity_poly.pdbx_strand_id
1 'polypeptide(L)'
;MKKFFSSVLARFLSVIVLVLVGIMIYSATTGGFATLPETLTGLIVTPFQSLTTSISNGVSGFFGQLTGGGDMQERIAQLEAENAALRNQLVEYDELKQTNDWYSQILGLHEENPEYTFASGRVIGRDPSDFYGNFTISAGQNAGVSVNDPVVATDGSLVGVVDEVGLTYAKVRTLMDPTTKAASQISRTGDTAYTAGSTVALARQNSLRMTTLERSSGAAIGDYVVTSGVGGVYPGGLLIGTVKQINSATDGMTLTAEVELFADIYDLKQVMVITSFTGQGGQ
;
A
#
# COMPACT_ATOMS: atom_id res chain seq x y z
N MET A 1 14.19 54.50 -39.27
CA MET A 1 14.22 53.48 -40.35
C MET A 1 15.33 53.68 -41.42
N LYS A 2 15.98 54.81 -41.58
CA LYS A 2 17.01 55.03 -42.60
C LYS A 2 18.44 54.51 -42.28
N LYS A 3 18.75 54.12 -41.03
CA LYS A 3 20.07 53.63 -40.66
C LYS A 3 20.24 52.09 -40.75
N PHE A 4 19.13 51.35 -40.96
CA PHE A 4 19.20 49.89 -41.06
C PHE A 4 19.66 49.40 -42.45
N PHE A 5 19.38 50.17 -43.50
CA PHE A 5 19.76 49.83 -44.88
C PHE A 5 21.19 50.23 -45.28
N SER A 6 21.96 50.83 -44.40
CA SER A 6 23.34 51.26 -44.71
C SER A 6 24.42 50.23 -44.24
N SER A 7 24.06 49.17 -43.53
CA SER A 7 25.02 48.15 -43.13
C SER A 7 25.29 47.17 -44.28
N VAL A 8 26.56 46.77 -44.43
CA VAL A 8 26.98 45.81 -45.44
C VAL A 8 26.13 44.51 -45.37
N LEU A 9 25.77 44.13 -44.14
CA LEU A 9 24.96 42.97 -43.86
C LEU A 9 23.50 43.08 -44.38
N ALA A 10 22.89 44.27 -44.29
CA ALA A 10 21.53 44.50 -44.79
C ALA A 10 21.50 44.49 -46.31
N ARG A 11 22.55 45.01 -46.98
CA ARG A 11 22.69 44.92 -48.45
C ARG A 11 22.86 43.49 -48.92
N PHE A 12 23.63 42.68 -48.19
CA PHE A 12 23.85 41.26 -48.49
C PHE A 12 22.54 40.48 -48.34
N LEU A 13 21.80 40.75 -47.26
CA LEU A 13 20.50 40.13 -47.00
C LEU A 13 19.47 40.49 -48.07
N SER A 14 19.45 41.77 -48.52
CA SER A 14 18.58 42.25 -49.59
C SER A 14 18.86 41.58 -50.94
N VAL A 15 20.13 41.32 -51.24
CA VAL A 15 20.52 40.60 -52.47
C VAL A 15 20.05 39.17 -52.43
N ILE A 16 20.18 38.47 -51.27
CA ILE A 16 19.73 37.10 -51.09
C ILE A 16 18.20 36.99 -51.25
N VAL A 17 17.47 37.91 -50.61
CA VAL A 17 15.99 37.95 -50.76
C VAL A 17 15.57 38.20 -52.20
N LEU A 18 16.29 39.10 -52.96
CA LEU A 18 15.98 39.37 -54.35
C LEU A 18 16.26 38.16 -55.26
N VAL A 19 17.35 37.41 -54.97
CA VAL A 19 17.62 36.15 -55.69
C VAL A 19 16.58 35.07 -55.40
N LEU A 20 16.18 34.92 -54.13
CA LEU A 20 15.11 33.98 -53.76
C LEU A 20 13.75 34.31 -54.42
N VAL A 21 13.39 35.59 -54.44
CA VAL A 21 12.18 36.05 -55.13
C VAL A 21 12.28 35.82 -56.65
N GLY A 22 13.46 36.05 -57.25
CA GLY A 22 13.71 35.75 -58.66
C GLY A 22 13.55 34.27 -59.00
N ILE A 23 14.07 33.38 -58.14
CA ILE A 23 13.92 31.94 -58.27
C ILE A 23 12.46 31.52 -58.10
N MET A 24 11.73 32.14 -57.18
CA MET A 24 10.34 31.85 -56.92
C MET A 24 9.46 32.26 -58.10
N ILE A 25 9.70 33.44 -58.71
CA ILE A 25 9.01 33.92 -59.91
C ILE A 25 9.35 33.03 -61.11
N TYR A 26 10.59 32.66 -61.28
CA TYR A 26 11.01 31.73 -62.34
C TYR A 26 10.32 30.37 -62.23
N SER A 27 10.28 29.81 -61.01
CA SER A 27 9.59 28.56 -60.72
C SER A 27 8.09 28.62 -61.00
N ALA A 28 7.46 29.75 -60.71
CA ALA A 28 6.02 29.97 -60.96
C ALA A 28 5.69 30.11 -62.46
N THR A 29 6.62 30.61 -63.30
CA THR A 29 6.39 30.82 -64.72
C THR A 29 6.76 29.63 -65.61
N THR A 30 7.64 28.71 -65.11
CA THR A 30 8.15 27.58 -65.90
C THR A 30 7.64 26.20 -65.44
N GLY A 31 6.67 26.14 -64.53
CA GLY A 31 5.99 24.88 -64.20
C GLY A 31 6.76 23.95 -63.30
N GLY A 32 7.78 24.39 -62.53
CA GLY A 32 8.48 23.63 -61.52
C GLY A 32 9.92 23.18 -61.93
N PHE A 33 10.70 22.79 -60.96
CA PHE A 33 12.12 22.38 -61.08
C PHE A 33 12.38 21.06 -61.88
N ALA A 34 11.40 20.53 -62.60
CA ALA A 34 11.44 19.23 -63.26
C ALA A 34 12.35 19.14 -64.50
N THR A 35 13.00 20.24 -64.93
CA THR A 35 13.80 20.29 -66.17
C THR A 35 15.27 20.66 -66.01
N LEU A 36 15.81 20.71 -64.79
CA LEU A 36 17.23 20.96 -64.58
C LEU A 36 17.99 19.64 -64.65
N PRO A 37 19.10 19.54 -65.43
CA PRO A 37 19.92 18.30 -65.47
C PRO A 37 20.47 17.99 -64.07
N GLU A 38 20.46 16.69 -63.68
CA GLU A 38 20.88 16.14 -62.38
C GLU A 38 22.29 16.57 -61.93
N THR A 39 23.17 16.99 -62.87
CA THR A 39 24.52 17.48 -62.62
C THR A 39 24.57 18.85 -61.93
N LEU A 40 23.54 19.70 -62.02
CA LEU A 40 23.56 21.02 -61.40
C LEU A 40 22.96 21.02 -59.96
N THR A 41 22.11 20.04 -59.66
CA THR A 41 21.55 19.91 -58.32
C THR A 41 22.59 19.46 -57.29
N GLY A 42 23.57 18.63 -57.67
CA GLY A 42 24.67 18.22 -56.82
C GLY A 42 25.65 19.32 -56.41
N LEU A 43 25.82 20.34 -57.26
CA LEU A 43 26.77 21.43 -57.05
C LEU A 43 26.23 22.52 -56.09
N ILE A 44 24.93 22.66 -55.96
CA ILE A 44 24.29 23.68 -55.15
C ILE A 44 23.84 23.15 -53.79
N VAL A 45 23.45 21.85 -53.71
CA VAL A 45 22.84 21.26 -52.49
C VAL A 45 23.94 20.78 -51.53
N THR A 46 25.08 20.23 -52.03
CA THR A 46 26.16 19.70 -51.18
C THR A 46 26.84 20.74 -50.30
N PRO A 47 27.17 21.99 -50.72
CA PRO A 47 27.78 22.97 -49.84
C PRO A 47 26.80 23.49 -48.80
N PHE A 48 25.47 23.46 -49.06
CA PHE A 48 24.48 23.94 -48.11
C PHE A 48 24.23 22.91 -46.96
N GLN A 49 24.33 21.61 -47.27
CA GLN A 49 24.18 20.57 -46.25
C GLN A 49 25.39 20.55 -45.27
N SER A 50 26.58 20.81 -45.74
CA SER A 50 27.78 20.91 -44.89
C SER A 50 27.80 22.18 -44.03
N LEU A 51 27.20 23.26 -44.51
CA LEU A 51 27.05 24.49 -43.73
C LEU A 51 25.99 24.39 -42.65
N THR A 52 24.88 23.72 -42.92
CA THR A 52 23.80 23.52 -41.90
C THR A 52 24.24 22.62 -40.74
N THR A 53 24.99 21.58 -40.99
CA THR A 53 25.55 20.73 -39.92
C THR A 53 26.63 21.43 -39.11
N SER A 54 27.49 22.24 -39.75
CA SER A 54 28.53 23.00 -39.04
C SER A 54 27.97 24.18 -38.22
N ILE A 55 26.91 24.82 -38.71
CA ILE A 55 26.22 25.90 -37.99
C ILE A 55 25.38 25.33 -36.84
N SER A 56 24.69 24.19 -37.03
CA SER A 56 23.93 23.54 -35.98
C SER A 56 24.78 23.11 -34.81
N ASN A 57 25.96 22.52 -35.06
CA ASN A 57 26.87 22.10 -34.02
C ASN A 57 27.65 23.27 -33.37
N GLY A 58 27.92 24.34 -34.13
CA GLY A 58 28.55 25.56 -33.60
C GLY A 58 27.60 26.42 -32.78
N VAL A 59 26.33 26.52 -33.18
CA VAL A 59 25.31 27.31 -32.48
C VAL A 59 24.86 26.60 -31.21
N SER A 60 24.66 25.29 -31.23
CA SER A 60 24.34 24.54 -30.00
C SER A 60 25.47 24.53 -28.99
N GLY A 61 26.73 24.42 -29.42
CA GLY A 61 27.88 24.55 -28.52
C GLY A 61 28.08 25.99 -27.95
N PHE A 62 27.83 27.02 -28.76
CA PHE A 62 27.97 28.41 -28.31
C PHE A 62 26.84 28.87 -27.40
N PHE A 63 25.60 28.45 -27.68
CA PHE A 63 24.46 28.68 -26.77
C PHE A 63 24.56 27.83 -25.48
N GLY A 64 25.06 26.62 -25.54
CA GLY A 64 25.32 25.79 -24.37
C GLY A 64 26.31 26.39 -23.42
N GLN A 65 27.34 27.05 -23.95
CA GLN A 65 28.39 27.75 -23.14
C GLN A 65 27.91 29.12 -22.62
N LEU A 66 27.07 29.82 -23.35
CA LEU A 66 26.55 31.14 -22.95
C LEU A 66 25.34 31.07 -21.98
N THR A 67 24.61 29.95 -21.95
CA THR A 67 23.41 29.81 -21.11
C THR A 67 23.63 28.97 -19.85
N GLY A 68 24.84 28.48 -19.57
CA GLY A 68 25.09 27.61 -18.40
C GLY A 68 24.26 26.33 -18.42
N GLY A 69 23.78 25.89 -19.60
CA GLY A 69 22.86 24.75 -19.72
C GLY A 69 23.45 23.44 -19.23
N GLY A 70 24.77 23.26 -19.28
CA GLY A 70 25.45 22.10 -18.70
C GLY A 70 25.38 22.10 -17.18
N ASP A 71 25.66 23.22 -16.57
CA ASP A 71 25.65 23.41 -15.11
C ASP A 71 24.23 23.31 -14.53
N MET A 72 23.24 23.81 -15.28
CA MET A 72 21.82 23.70 -14.91
C MET A 72 21.32 22.25 -14.99
N GLN A 73 21.72 21.50 -16.02
CA GLN A 73 21.33 20.10 -16.20
C GLN A 73 21.97 19.20 -15.13
N GLU A 74 23.23 19.45 -14.81
CA GLU A 74 23.94 18.78 -13.71
C GLU A 74 23.27 19.08 -12.35
N ARG A 75 22.88 20.33 -12.14
CA ARG A 75 22.15 20.75 -10.93
C ARG A 75 20.77 20.13 -10.81
N ILE A 76 20.04 20.00 -11.92
CA ILE A 76 18.75 19.31 -11.96
C ILE A 76 18.93 17.83 -11.61
N ALA A 77 19.89 17.15 -12.25
CA ALA A 77 20.19 15.74 -11.95
C ALA A 77 20.62 15.53 -10.49
N GLN A 78 21.40 16.45 -9.93
CA GLN A 78 21.79 16.41 -8.52
C GLN A 78 20.57 16.59 -7.59
N LEU A 79 19.68 17.56 -7.88
CA LEU A 79 18.47 17.78 -7.10
C LEU A 79 17.48 16.62 -7.22
N GLU A 80 17.38 16.00 -8.39
CA GLU A 80 16.56 14.79 -8.58
C GLU A 80 17.11 13.61 -7.78
N ALA A 81 18.43 13.41 -7.79
CA ALA A 81 19.08 12.36 -6.99
C ALA A 81 18.92 12.61 -5.48
N GLU A 82 19.07 13.87 -5.03
CA GLU A 82 18.85 14.26 -3.64
C GLU A 82 17.36 14.05 -3.24
N ASN A 83 16.44 14.41 -4.12
CA ASN A 83 15.02 14.20 -3.88
C ASN A 83 14.66 12.71 -3.79
N ALA A 84 15.27 11.88 -4.64
CA ALA A 84 15.10 10.42 -4.57
C ALA A 84 15.70 9.85 -3.28
N ALA A 85 16.88 10.32 -2.86
CA ALA A 85 17.50 9.91 -1.61
C ALA A 85 16.66 10.31 -0.39
N LEU A 86 16.14 11.54 -0.36
CA LEU A 86 15.26 12.02 0.72
C LEU A 86 13.95 11.23 0.79
N ARG A 87 13.37 10.86 -0.35
CA ARG A 87 12.17 10.00 -0.37
C ARG A 87 12.45 8.62 0.19
N ASN A 88 13.59 8.02 -0.15
CA ASN A 88 14.00 6.73 0.41
C ASN A 88 14.22 6.81 1.93
N GLN A 89 14.86 7.89 2.42
CA GLN A 89 15.02 8.13 3.85
C GLN A 89 13.69 8.32 4.58
N LEU A 90 12.71 8.98 3.96
CA LEU A 90 11.36 9.11 4.51
C LEU A 90 10.68 7.75 4.66
N VAL A 91 10.76 6.89 3.63
CA VAL A 91 10.21 5.53 3.69
C VAL A 91 10.87 4.73 4.82
N GLU A 92 12.20 4.76 4.92
CA GLU A 92 12.95 4.09 5.98
C GLU A 92 12.59 4.63 7.37
N TYR A 93 12.46 5.95 7.51
CA TYR A 93 12.02 6.58 8.76
C TYR A 93 10.61 6.12 9.17
N ASP A 94 9.68 6.08 8.23
CA ASP A 94 8.31 5.63 8.49
C ASP A 94 8.27 4.15 8.91
N GLU A 95 9.08 3.29 8.28
CA GLU A 95 9.24 1.88 8.67
C GLU A 95 9.82 1.74 10.08
N LEU A 96 10.87 2.51 10.40
CA LEU A 96 11.49 2.50 11.73
C LEU A 96 10.51 3.00 12.80
N LYS A 97 9.76 4.05 12.50
CA LYS A 97 8.74 4.59 13.41
C LYS A 97 7.64 3.57 13.67
N GLN A 98 7.08 2.95 12.63
CA GLN A 98 6.07 1.90 12.77
C GLN A 98 6.60 0.73 13.61
N THR A 99 7.86 0.34 13.39
CA THR A 99 8.50 -0.74 14.14
C THR A 99 8.67 -0.35 15.62
N ASN A 100 9.06 0.88 15.92
CA ASN A 100 9.21 1.37 17.28
C ASN A 100 7.86 1.47 18.02
N ASP A 101 6.84 2.01 17.35
CA ASP A 101 5.48 2.07 17.89
C ASP A 101 4.95 0.67 18.20
N TRP A 102 5.22 -0.28 17.33
CA TRP A 102 4.87 -1.69 17.52
C TRP A 102 5.58 -2.32 18.71
N TYR A 103 6.91 -2.13 18.88
CA TYR A 103 7.62 -2.62 20.06
C TYR A 103 7.08 -2.02 21.36
N SER A 104 6.71 -0.74 21.34
CA SER A 104 6.12 -0.08 22.50
C SER A 104 4.77 -0.70 22.89
N GLN A 105 3.95 -1.07 21.90
CA GLN A 105 2.68 -1.76 22.15
C GLN A 105 2.89 -3.17 22.70
N ILE A 106 3.86 -3.92 22.18
CA ILE A 106 4.21 -5.26 22.74
C ILE A 106 4.64 -5.15 24.19
N LEU A 107 5.49 -4.18 24.52
CA LEU A 107 5.94 -3.98 25.89
C LEU A 107 4.74 -3.67 26.80
N GLY A 108 3.81 -2.83 26.37
CA GLY A 108 2.58 -2.55 27.11
C GLY A 108 1.73 -3.80 27.33
N LEU A 109 1.52 -4.61 26.31
CA LEU A 109 0.77 -5.87 26.44
C LEU A 109 1.47 -6.89 27.35
N HIS A 110 2.78 -6.95 27.33
CA HIS A 110 3.55 -7.83 28.23
C HIS A 110 3.51 -7.34 29.67
N GLU A 111 3.54 -6.04 29.90
CA GLU A 111 3.37 -5.44 31.25
C GLU A 111 1.97 -5.70 31.81
N GLU A 112 0.93 -5.63 30.97
CA GLU A 112 -0.45 -5.91 31.36
C GLU A 112 -0.73 -7.40 31.60
N ASN A 113 -0.01 -8.29 30.89
CA ASN A 113 -0.19 -9.75 30.97
C ASN A 113 1.15 -10.46 31.11
N PRO A 114 1.82 -10.35 32.26
CA PRO A 114 3.17 -10.91 32.46
C PRO A 114 3.23 -12.44 32.38
N GLU A 115 2.09 -13.12 32.52
CA GLU A 115 1.95 -14.56 32.38
C GLU A 115 1.86 -15.06 30.93
N TYR A 116 1.71 -14.15 29.95
CA TYR A 116 1.65 -14.52 28.54
C TYR A 116 3.03 -14.50 27.91
N THR A 117 3.29 -15.50 27.08
CA THR A 117 4.46 -15.50 26.19
C THR A 117 4.00 -15.19 24.77
N PHE A 118 4.67 -14.27 24.12
CA PHE A 118 4.31 -13.80 22.79
C PHE A 118 5.37 -14.14 21.76
N ALA A 119 4.93 -14.52 20.56
CA ALA A 119 5.74 -14.55 19.35
C ALA A 119 5.16 -13.52 18.35
N SER A 120 6.03 -12.70 17.78
CA SER A 120 5.61 -11.72 16.80
C SER A 120 5.64 -12.27 15.39
N GLY A 121 4.66 -11.94 14.57
CA GLY A 121 4.56 -12.32 13.16
C GLY A 121 4.12 -11.17 12.27
N ARG A 122 4.79 -11.03 11.11
CA ARG A 122 4.34 -10.13 10.05
C ARG A 122 3.43 -10.90 9.10
N VAL A 123 2.36 -10.29 8.62
CA VAL A 123 1.52 -10.88 7.58
C VAL A 123 2.31 -10.91 6.26
N ILE A 124 2.55 -12.11 5.74
CA ILE A 124 3.35 -12.35 4.54
C ILE A 124 2.53 -12.86 3.35
N GLY A 125 1.28 -13.25 3.57
CA GLY A 125 0.42 -13.73 2.50
C GLY A 125 -1.05 -13.72 2.87
N ARG A 126 -1.91 -13.45 1.89
CA ARG A 126 -3.36 -13.56 1.95
C ARG A 126 -3.84 -14.21 0.66
N ASP A 127 -4.87 -15.04 0.75
CA ASP A 127 -5.55 -15.58 -0.43
C ASP A 127 -6.61 -14.57 -0.89
N PRO A 128 -6.50 -14.00 -2.09
CA PRO A 128 -7.50 -13.05 -2.60
C PRO A 128 -8.88 -13.67 -2.81
N SER A 129 -8.99 -14.98 -2.86
CA SER A 129 -10.25 -15.71 -2.99
C SER A 129 -10.92 -16.01 -1.65
N ASP A 130 -10.20 -15.81 -0.55
CA ASP A 130 -10.72 -16.00 0.80
C ASP A 130 -11.46 -14.75 1.29
N PHE A 131 -12.74 -14.90 1.52
CA PHE A 131 -13.63 -13.82 1.99
C PHE A 131 -13.61 -13.63 3.51
N TYR A 132 -12.97 -14.53 4.25
CA TYR A 132 -12.92 -14.48 5.71
C TYR A 132 -11.62 -13.88 6.24
N GLY A 133 -10.72 -13.47 5.34
CA GLY A 133 -9.50 -12.77 5.67
C GLY A 133 -8.44 -13.62 6.35
N ASN A 134 -8.45 -14.96 6.15
CA ASN A 134 -7.38 -15.83 6.63
C ASN A 134 -6.05 -15.42 6.01
N PHE A 135 -4.95 -15.57 6.76
CA PHE A 135 -3.65 -15.08 6.31
C PHE A 135 -2.49 -15.92 6.84
N THR A 136 -1.31 -15.71 6.26
CA THR A 136 -0.07 -16.37 6.66
C THR A 136 0.85 -15.34 7.32
N ILE A 137 1.51 -15.76 8.40
CA ILE A 137 2.48 -14.95 9.15
C ILE A 137 3.90 -15.53 9.10
N SER A 138 4.89 -14.66 9.29
CA SER A 138 6.33 -15.00 9.29
C SER A 138 6.83 -15.58 10.63
N ALA A 139 5.96 -16.14 11.45
CA ALA A 139 6.31 -16.83 12.69
C ALA A 139 5.83 -18.27 12.63
N GLY A 140 6.64 -19.22 13.07
CA GLY A 140 6.34 -20.64 13.05
C GLY A 140 6.94 -21.37 14.25
N GLN A 141 7.17 -22.68 14.13
CA GLN A 141 7.70 -23.51 15.21
C GLN A 141 9.02 -22.98 15.81
N ASN A 142 9.89 -22.40 14.98
CA ASN A 142 11.15 -21.81 15.44
C ASN A 142 10.95 -20.63 16.41
N ALA A 143 9.79 -20.00 16.36
CA ALA A 143 9.38 -18.91 17.25
C ALA A 143 8.48 -19.41 18.41
N GLY A 144 8.33 -20.72 18.58
CA GLY A 144 7.50 -21.32 19.61
C GLY A 144 6.00 -21.37 19.28
N VAL A 145 5.61 -21.05 18.05
CA VAL A 145 4.21 -21.07 17.62
C VAL A 145 3.71 -22.50 17.44
N SER A 146 2.52 -22.77 17.93
CA SER A 146 1.83 -24.06 17.86
C SER A 146 0.41 -23.91 17.28
N VAL A 147 -0.15 -25.00 16.79
CA VAL A 147 -1.56 -25.02 16.35
C VAL A 147 -2.47 -24.75 17.55
N ASN A 148 -3.53 -23.98 17.32
CA ASN A 148 -4.49 -23.47 18.30
C ASN A 148 -3.98 -22.33 19.19
N ASP A 149 -2.75 -21.81 18.96
CA ASP A 149 -2.32 -20.61 19.65
C ASP A 149 -3.19 -19.38 19.23
N PRO A 150 -3.65 -18.58 20.20
CA PRO A 150 -4.41 -17.37 19.91
C PRO A 150 -3.56 -16.33 19.20
N VAL A 151 -4.17 -15.63 18.23
CA VAL A 151 -3.54 -14.53 17.51
C VAL A 151 -4.26 -13.24 17.83
N VAL A 152 -3.50 -12.24 18.29
CA VAL A 152 -4.02 -10.92 18.65
C VAL A 152 -3.38 -9.84 17.78
N ALA A 153 -4.12 -8.76 17.56
CA ALA A 153 -3.61 -7.56 16.93
C ALA A 153 -2.70 -6.78 17.91
N THR A 154 -2.08 -5.73 17.43
CA THR A 154 -1.15 -4.91 18.21
C THR A 154 -1.82 -4.16 19.37
N ASP A 155 -3.13 -3.95 19.29
CA ASP A 155 -3.96 -3.35 20.34
C ASP A 155 -4.48 -4.38 21.37
N GLY A 156 -4.05 -5.65 21.26
CA GLY A 156 -4.48 -6.73 22.13
C GLY A 156 -5.82 -7.38 21.76
N SER A 157 -6.50 -6.90 20.70
CA SER A 157 -7.76 -7.48 20.27
C SER A 157 -7.56 -8.83 19.57
N LEU A 158 -8.47 -9.76 19.82
CA LEU A 158 -8.41 -11.11 19.25
C LEU A 158 -8.70 -11.09 17.75
N VAL A 159 -7.78 -11.67 16.98
CA VAL A 159 -7.86 -11.81 15.52
C VAL A 159 -8.34 -13.19 15.09
N GLY A 160 -7.83 -14.23 15.75
CA GLY A 160 -8.11 -15.60 15.35
C GLY A 160 -7.23 -16.61 16.09
N VAL A 161 -6.95 -17.69 15.41
CA VAL A 161 -6.17 -18.82 15.94
C VAL A 161 -5.24 -19.38 14.88
N VAL A 162 -4.09 -19.91 15.28
CA VAL A 162 -3.18 -20.63 14.39
C VAL A 162 -3.83 -21.96 13.96
N ASP A 163 -4.04 -22.13 12.67
CA ASP A 163 -4.64 -23.31 12.06
C ASP A 163 -3.60 -24.33 11.61
N GLU A 164 -2.51 -23.87 11.00
CA GLU A 164 -1.42 -24.69 10.48
C GLU A 164 -0.09 -24.01 10.81
N VAL A 165 0.91 -24.78 11.20
CA VAL A 165 2.23 -24.26 11.53
C VAL A 165 3.33 -24.97 10.75
N GLY A 166 4.18 -24.20 10.10
CA GLY A 166 5.44 -24.64 9.50
C GLY A 166 6.64 -24.24 10.37
N LEU A 167 7.86 -24.49 9.92
CA LEU A 167 9.06 -24.14 10.67
C LEU A 167 9.22 -22.62 10.86
N THR A 168 8.94 -21.84 9.82
CA THR A 168 9.16 -20.38 9.79
C THR A 168 7.90 -19.58 9.50
N TYR A 169 6.74 -20.22 9.32
CA TYR A 169 5.48 -19.57 9.03
C TYR A 169 4.33 -20.26 9.76
N ALA A 170 3.21 -19.57 9.91
CA ALA A 170 1.97 -20.17 10.35
C ALA A 170 0.80 -19.59 9.55
N LYS A 171 -0.24 -20.40 9.33
CA LYS A 171 -1.52 -19.93 8.79
C LYS A 171 -2.46 -19.60 9.94
N VAL A 172 -3.05 -18.44 9.85
CA VAL A 172 -4.00 -17.91 10.82
C VAL A 172 -5.39 -17.99 10.23
N ARG A 173 -6.27 -18.68 10.96
CA ARG A 173 -7.70 -18.69 10.71
C ARG A 173 -8.36 -17.64 11.59
N THR A 174 -9.00 -16.68 10.95
CA THR A 174 -9.59 -15.52 11.64
C THR A 174 -10.87 -15.86 12.36
N LEU A 175 -11.32 -14.97 13.25
CA LEU A 175 -12.63 -15.08 13.88
C LEU A 175 -13.80 -14.96 12.89
N MET A 176 -13.57 -14.38 11.71
CA MET A 176 -14.59 -14.26 10.66
C MET A 176 -14.84 -15.57 9.93
N ASP A 177 -13.93 -16.54 10.02
CA ASP A 177 -14.14 -17.86 9.46
C ASP A 177 -15.25 -18.61 10.23
N PRO A 178 -16.28 -19.16 9.56
CA PRO A 178 -17.37 -19.88 10.22
C PRO A 178 -16.96 -21.09 11.03
N THR A 179 -15.77 -21.64 10.77
CA THR A 179 -15.21 -22.78 11.51
C THR A 179 -14.53 -22.36 12.81
N THR A 180 -14.20 -21.08 12.95
CA THR A 180 -13.61 -20.52 14.19
C THR A 180 -14.72 -20.16 15.16
N LYS A 181 -14.67 -20.76 16.35
CA LYS A 181 -15.60 -20.46 17.44
C LYS A 181 -14.81 -20.02 18.66
N ALA A 182 -15.22 -18.89 19.25
CA ALA A 182 -14.64 -18.41 20.50
C ALA A 182 -15.74 -18.38 21.58
N ALA A 183 -15.43 -19.04 22.71
CA ALA A 183 -16.26 -18.86 23.89
C ALA A 183 -16.07 -17.43 24.40
N SER A 184 -17.15 -16.68 24.47
CA SER A 184 -17.15 -15.24 24.72
C SER A 184 -18.17 -14.85 25.78
N GLN A 185 -18.01 -13.66 26.30
CA GLN A 185 -18.94 -13.08 27.28
C GLN A 185 -19.11 -11.57 27.04
N ILE A 186 -20.25 -11.06 27.43
CA ILE A 186 -20.49 -9.62 27.53
C ILE A 186 -19.74 -9.10 28.77
N SER A 187 -18.79 -8.19 28.57
CA SER A 187 -17.93 -7.70 29.67
C SER A 187 -18.71 -7.09 30.83
N ARG A 188 -19.81 -6.36 30.54
CA ARG A 188 -20.61 -5.66 31.55
C ARG A 188 -21.51 -6.58 32.37
N THR A 189 -22.15 -7.57 31.73
CA THR A 189 -23.17 -8.43 32.39
C THR A 189 -22.61 -9.79 32.81
N GLY A 190 -21.48 -10.22 32.20
CA GLY A 190 -20.92 -11.56 32.40
C GLY A 190 -21.67 -12.65 31.64
N ASP A 191 -22.68 -12.31 30.84
CA ASP A 191 -23.45 -13.28 30.06
C ASP A 191 -22.57 -13.97 29.04
N THR A 192 -22.56 -15.30 29.09
CA THR A 192 -21.70 -16.14 28.22
C THR A 192 -22.42 -16.52 26.94
N ALA A 193 -21.68 -16.61 25.84
CA ALA A 193 -22.17 -17.00 24.54
C ALA A 193 -21.00 -17.47 23.65
N TYR A 194 -21.28 -17.84 22.41
CA TYR A 194 -20.23 -18.17 21.42
C TYR A 194 -20.25 -17.15 20.30
N THR A 195 -19.06 -16.62 19.99
CA THR A 195 -18.84 -15.84 18.77
C THR A 195 -18.27 -16.74 17.68
N ALA A 196 -18.76 -16.57 16.46
CA ALA A 196 -18.24 -17.26 15.29
C ALA A 196 -18.44 -16.40 14.03
N GLY A 197 -17.59 -16.62 13.03
CA GLY A 197 -17.87 -16.18 11.68
C GLY A 197 -19.18 -16.74 11.16
N SER A 198 -19.81 -16.09 10.23
CA SER A 198 -21.12 -16.52 9.74
C SER A 198 -21.20 -16.43 8.21
N THR A 199 -21.58 -15.28 7.69
CA THR A 199 -21.74 -15.08 6.24
C THR A 199 -20.66 -14.17 5.69
N VAL A 200 -20.37 -14.31 4.38
CA VAL A 200 -19.46 -13.40 3.68
C VAL A 200 -19.90 -11.93 3.81
N ALA A 201 -21.20 -11.69 3.91
CA ALA A 201 -21.72 -10.34 4.08
C ALA A 201 -21.29 -9.72 5.42
N LEU A 202 -21.34 -10.49 6.52
CA LEU A 202 -20.86 -10.04 7.84
C LEU A 202 -19.32 -9.92 7.86
N ALA A 203 -18.61 -10.88 7.26
CA ALA A 203 -17.15 -10.82 7.16
C ALA A 203 -16.67 -9.54 6.46
N ARG A 204 -17.32 -9.16 5.35
CA ARG A 204 -17.04 -7.91 4.64
C ARG A 204 -17.31 -6.63 5.44
N GLN A 205 -18.12 -6.73 6.49
CA GLN A 205 -18.41 -5.64 7.43
C GLN A 205 -17.56 -5.72 8.69
N ASN A 206 -16.54 -6.57 8.71
CA ASN A 206 -15.69 -6.84 9.88
C ASN A 206 -16.53 -7.23 11.11
N SER A 207 -17.57 -8.04 10.90
CA SER A 207 -18.54 -8.40 11.93
C SER A 207 -18.67 -9.90 12.10
N LEU A 208 -18.97 -10.31 13.33
CA LEU A 208 -19.23 -11.69 13.75
C LEU A 208 -20.70 -11.87 14.17
N ARG A 209 -21.08 -13.12 14.31
CA ARG A 209 -22.31 -13.49 14.99
C ARG A 209 -22.02 -14.08 16.37
N MET A 210 -22.62 -13.52 17.39
CA MET A 210 -22.70 -14.08 18.73
C MET A 210 -24.02 -14.84 18.87
N THR A 211 -23.96 -16.10 19.30
CA THR A 211 -25.12 -17.00 19.38
C THR A 211 -25.26 -17.59 20.79
N THR A 212 -26.39 -18.18 21.09
CA THR A 212 -26.69 -18.82 22.40
C THR A 212 -26.69 -17.84 23.58
N LEU A 213 -26.92 -16.57 23.34
CA LEU A 213 -27.11 -15.60 24.41
C LEU A 213 -28.48 -15.85 25.02
N GLU A 214 -28.56 -15.91 26.35
CA GLU A 214 -29.85 -16.16 27.03
C GLU A 214 -30.82 -15.00 26.78
N ARG A 215 -32.10 -15.33 26.68
CA ARG A 215 -33.15 -14.32 26.50
C ARG A 215 -33.28 -13.34 27.68
N SER A 216 -32.86 -13.77 28.86
CA SER A 216 -32.76 -12.95 30.09
C SER A 216 -31.54 -12.06 30.12
N SER A 217 -30.66 -12.21 29.14
CA SER A 217 -29.42 -11.42 29.07
C SER A 217 -29.71 -9.92 29.10
N GLY A 218 -28.93 -9.20 29.91
CA GLY A 218 -28.94 -7.75 29.95
C GLY A 218 -28.08 -7.09 28.88
N ALA A 219 -27.65 -7.82 27.84
CA ALA A 219 -26.82 -7.29 26.76
C ALA A 219 -27.47 -6.08 26.06
N ALA A 220 -26.67 -5.09 25.76
CA ALA A 220 -27.09 -3.87 25.09
C ALA A 220 -26.13 -3.53 23.91
N ILE A 221 -26.64 -2.76 22.96
CA ILE A 221 -25.83 -2.23 21.86
C ILE A 221 -24.73 -1.34 22.47
N GLY A 222 -23.48 -1.53 22.01
CA GLY A 222 -22.29 -0.86 22.51
C GLY A 222 -21.57 -1.60 23.64
N ASP A 223 -22.11 -2.72 24.15
CA ASP A 223 -21.40 -3.57 25.11
C ASP A 223 -20.17 -4.21 24.49
N TYR A 224 -19.09 -4.30 25.29
CA TYR A 224 -17.88 -4.98 24.88
C TYR A 224 -18.04 -6.50 25.01
N VAL A 225 -17.54 -7.20 24.01
CA VAL A 225 -17.45 -8.66 23.95
C VAL A 225 -16.00 -9.06 24.13
N VAL A 226 -15.78 -9.95 25.09
CA VAL A 226 -14.44 -10.48 25.41
C VAL A 226 -14.47 -12.01 25.42
N THR A 227 -13.30 -12.66 25.35
CA THR A 227 -13.19 -14.10 25.53
C THR A 227 -13.54 -14.47 26.98
N SER A 228 -14.19 -15.62 27.17
CA SER A 228 -14.55 -16.12 28.51
C SER A 228 -13.45 -17.00 29.16
N GLY A 229 -12.43 -17.42 28.40
CA GLY A 229 -11.43 -18.39 28.87
C GLY A 229 -11.87 -19.84 28.86
N VAL A 230 -13.15 -20.10 28.61
CA VAL A 230 -13.70 -21.48 28.59
C VAL A 230 -13.16 -22.26 27.40
N GLY A 231 -12.71 -23.48 27.64
CA GLY A 231 -12.18 -24.38 26.62
C GLY A 231 -10.66 -24.31 26.43
N GLY A 232 -9.97 -23.37 27.11
CA GLY A 232 -8.50 -23.31 27.14
C GLY A 232 -7.80 -23.04 25.81
N VAL A 233 -8.55 -22.63 24.77
CA VAL A 233 -8.00 -22.20 23.49
C VAL A 233 -7.63 -20.70 23.52
N TYR A 234 -8.46 -19.91 24.17
CA TYR A 234 -8.23 -18.46 24.33
C TYR A 234 -8.13 -18.13 25.81
N PRO A 235 -7.17 -17.31 26.23
CA PRO A 235 -7.20 -16.76 27.59
C PRO A 235 -8.48 -15.91 27.76
N GLY A 236 -8.95 -15.79 28.99
CA GLY A 236 -10.10 -14.95 29.30
C GLY A 236 -9.76 -13.47 29.22
N GLY A 237 -10.74 -12.63 28.80
CA GLY A 237 -10.59 -11.19 28.80
C GLY A 237 -10.04 -10.56 27.55
N LEU A 238 -9.64 -11.33 26.52
CA LEU A 238 -9.22 -10.75 25.25
C LEU A 238 -10.39 -10.02 24.58
N LEU A 239 -10.18 -8.80 24.15
CA LEU A 239 -11.15 -8.00 23.45
C LEU A 239 -11.49 -8.62 22.09
N ILE A 240 -12.77 -8.76 21.78
CA ILE A 240 -13.26 -9.24 20.47
C ILE A 240 -13.85 -8.07 19.68
N GLY A 241 -14.80 -7.35 20.27
CA GLY A 241 -15.49 -6.27 19.58
C GLY A 241 -16.60 -5.66 20.41
N THR A 242 -17.52 -4.97 19.74
CA THR A 242 -18.69 -4.34 20.36
C THR A 242 -19.98 -4.89 19.76
N VAL A 243 -21.02 -5.00 20.59
CA VAL A 243 -22.38 -5.39 20.15
C VAL A 243 -22.94 -4.26 19.30
N LYS A 244 -23.23 -4.56 18.02
CA LYS A 244 -23.80 -3.63 17.04
C LYS A 244 -25.31 -3.76 16.93
N GLN A 245 -25.81 -4.99 17.00
CA GLN A 245 -27.23 -5.29 16.89
C GLN A 245 -27.59 -6.54 17.70
N ILE A 246 -28.77 -6.57 18.27
CA ILE A 246 -29.31 -7.74 18.97
C ILE A 246 -30.62 -8.15 18.31
N ASN A 247 -30.75 -9.42 18.01
CA ASN A 247 -31.94 -10.00 17.38
C ASN A 247 -32.42 -11.23 18.18
N SER A 248 -33.72 -11.52 18.16
CA SER A 248 -34.21 -12.81 18.62
C SER A 248 -33.78 -13.91 17.66
N ALA A 249 -33.28 -15.02 18.19
CA ALA A 249 -32.95 -16.18 17.37
C ALA A 249 -34.26 -16.80 16.79
N THR A 250 -34.08 -17.56 15.72
CA THR A 250 -35.23 -18.21 15.01
C THR A 250 -36.00 -19.18 15.91
N ASP A 251 -35.35 -19.74 16.92
CA ASP A 251 -35.96 -20.63 17.93
C ASP A 251 -36.82 -19.88 18.95
N GLY A 252 -36.73 -18.56 19.00
CA GLY A 252 -37.44 -17.72 19.97
C GLY A 252 -36.99 -17.89 21.43
N MET A 253 -36.05 -18.78 21.71
CA MET A 253 -35.56 -19.09 23.06
C MET A 253 -34.28 -18.34 23.42
N THR A 254 -33.44 -18.04 22.42
CA THR A 254 -32.16 -17.37 22.59
C THR A 254 -32.12 -16.03 21.87
N LEU A 255 -31.10 -15.21 22.18
CA LEU A 255 -30.78 -14.03 21.43
C LEU A 255 -29.51 -14.29 20.57
N THR A 256 -29.45 -13.59 19.49
CA THR A 256 -28.23 -13.47 18.66
C THR A 256 -27.80 -12.02 18.61
N ALA A 257 -26.51 -11.77 18.66
CA ALA A 257 -25.98 -10.43 18.48
C ALA A 257 -25.01 -10.40 17.27
N GLU A 258 -25.01 -9.29 16.59
CA GLU A 258 -23.95 -8.92 15.67
C GLU A 258 -22.89 -8.14 16.43
N VAL A 259 -21.64 -8.58 16.30
CA VAL A 259 -20.48 -8.01 16.99
C VAL A 259 -19.53 -7.45 15.95
N GLU A 260 -19.25 -6.17 16.01
CA GLU A 260 -18.24 -5.50 15.20
C GLU A 260 -16.88 -5.68 15.86
N LEU A 261 -15.92 -6.24 15.11
CA LEU A 261 -14.57 -6.49 15.61
C LEU A 261 -13.80 -5.18 15.86
N PHE A 262 -12.93 -5.16 16.87
CA PHE A 262 -11.97 -4.09 17.06
C PHE A 262 -10.84 -4.15 16.04
N ALA A 263 -10.28 -5.35 15.82
CA ALA A 263 -9.25 -5.53 14.80
C ALA A 263 -9.82 -5.41 13.39
N ASP A 264 -9.26 -4.55 12.55
CA ASP A 264 -9.51 -4.60 11.11
C ASP A 264 -8.72 -5.74 10.49
N ILE A 265 -9.38 -6.88 10.31
CA ILE A 265 -8.75 -8.12 9.83
C ILE A 265 -8.08 -7.95 8.46
N TYR A 266 -8.61 -7.08 7.60
CA TYR A 266 -8.09 -6.91 6.25
C TYR A 266 -6.85 -5.99 6.18
N ASP A 267 -6.69 -5.07 7.13
CA ASP A 267 -5.56 -4.12 7.16
C ASP A 267 -4.41 -4.55 8.08
N LEU A 268 -4.51 -5.71 8.73
CA LEU A 268 -3.45 -6.22 9.61
C LEU A 268 -2.14 -6.43 8.83
N LYS A 269 -1.06 -5.82 9.32
CA LYS A 269 0.31 -5.98 8.80
C LYS A 269 1.18 -6.80 9.73
N GLN A 270 0.92 -6.71 11.03
CA GLN A 270 1.65 -7.38 12.10
C GLN A 270 0.66 -7.88 13.14
N VAL A 271 0.97 -9.03 13.72
CA VAL A 271 0.17 -9.64 14.77
C VAL A 271 1.09 -10.28 15.82
N MET A 272 0.53 -10.60 16.96
CA MET A 272 1.18 -11.37 17.99
C MET A 272 0.46 -12.69 18.20
N VAL A 273 1.23 -13.74 18.41
CA VAL A 273 0.75 -15.07 18.76
C VAL A 273 1.01 -15.28 20.25
N ILE A 274 -0.02 -15.60 21.02
CA ILE A 274 0.12 -15.97 22.43
C ILE A 274 0.53 -17.45 22.46
N THR A 275 1.81 -17.71 22.66
CA THR A 275 2.37 -19.07 22.63
C THR A 275 2.22 -19.81 23.95
N SER A 276 1.96 -19.10 25.05
CA SER A 276 1.69 -19.69 26.36
C SER A 276 0.88 -18.73 27.21
N PHE A 277 -0.10 -19.26 27.93
CA PHE A 277 -0.91 -18.54 28.92
C PHE A 277 -1.43 -19.50 30.00
N THR A 278 -1.82 -18.96 31.16
CA THR A 278 -2.40 -19.73 32.24
C THR A 278 -3.76 -20.32 31.86
N GLY A 279 -3.89 -21.64 31.92
CA GLY A 279 -5.13 -22.35 31.54
C GLY A 279 -5.14 -22.86 30.09
N GLN A 280 -4.05 -22.71 29.35
CA GLN A 280 -3.94 -23.26 28.00
C GLN A 280 -4.02 -24.79 28.02
N GLY A 281 -4.82 -25.36 27.08
CA GLY A 281 -4.97 -26.82 26.98
C GLY A 281 -5.69 -27.46 28.18
N GLY A 282 -6.46 -26.71 28.93
CA GLY A 282 -7.24 -27.19 30.07
C GLY A 282 -8.17 -28.36 29.67
N GLN A 283 -7.80 -29.57 30.09
CA GLN A 283 -8.64 -30.74 30.14
C GLN A 283 -9.44 -30.72 31.45
#